data_f2e58948a7920a518de5cfef3f61f1ad
#
_entry.id   f2e58948a7920a518de5cfef3f61f1ad
#
_cell.length_a   1.000
_cell.length_b   1.000
_cell.length_c   1.000
_cell.angle_alpha   90.00
_cell.angle_beta   90.00
_cell.angle_gamma   90.00
#
_symmetry.space_group_name_H-M   'P 1'
#
loop_
_entity.id
_entity.type
_entity.pdbx_description
1 polymer ?
#
loop_
_entity_poly.entity_id
_entity_poly.type
_entity_poly.pdbx_seq_one_letter_code
_entity_poly.pdbx_strand_id
1 'polypeptide(L)'
;MGIRVRCPIDSCARFGSVGLRFLAFAWRHGDFYVRVAIRRYVVGTIRLKKMPPTWAARLEEATMVDEAQLSKAVAALTAGKPVVFPTDTVYGIGIAVGLACSPEAIFIDKRRDPDKAIPWLVGSPAALTRYGRDVSQLAHDMVSQFWPGPLTLVVKAGDNVPEAFRGANDTIALRMPNDSVVLELIERVGFPLATSSANFQGKKPPQTLADVDPEFAAQVPVVLGDDVPRSGVSSTIVDCTHEHSHILRVGALTADDFKELL
;
A
#
# COMPACT_ATOMS: atom_id res chain seq x y z
N MET A 1 26.54 -2.80 -2.41
CA MET A 1 27.51 -1.83 -2.95
C MET A 1 26.85 -0.45 -2.85
N GLY A 2 27.26 0.35 -1.85
CA GLY A 2 26.56 1.59 -1.51
C GLY A 2 26.84 2.70 -2.52
N ILE A 3 25.81 3.24 -3.14
CA ILE A 3 25.90 4.40 -4.03
C ILE A 3 25.97 5.65 -3.16
N ARG A 4 27.13 6.31 -3.08
CA ARG A 4 27.25 7.65 -2.48
C ARG A 4 26.81 8.69 -3.51
N VAL A 5 25.65 9.30 -3.29
CA VAL A 5 25.18 10.46 -4.02
C VAL A 5 25.78 11.71 -3.39
N ARG A 6 26.64 12.44 -4.11
CA ARG A 6 27.06 13.78 -3.70
C ARG A 6 25.98 14.78 -4.10
N CYS A 7 25.32 15.36 -3.13
CA CYS A 7 24.42 16.49 -3.32
C CYS A 7 25.24 17.80 -3.35
N PRO A 8 25.05 18.70 -4.32
CA PRO A 8 25.79 19.95 -4.42
C PRO A 8 25.24 21.08 -3.54
N ILE A 9 24.37 20.80 -2.57
CA ILE A 9 23.82 21.82 -1.65
C ILE A 9 24.19 21.40 -0.24
N ASP A 10 24.99 22.21 0.42
CA ASP A 10 25.52 22.05 1.78
C ASP A 10 24.45 22.17 2.90
N SER A 11 23.25 21.65 2.69
CA SER A 11 22.22 21.54 3.73
C SER A 11 21.44 20.23 3.61
N CYS A 12 22.13 19.09 3.69
CA CYS A 12 21.46 17.80 3.87
C CYS A 12 21.05 17.61 5.33
N ALA A 13 19.96 18.26 5.73
CA ALA A 13 19.15 17.75 6.82
C ALA A 13 18.58 16.39 6.41
N ARG A 14 18.62 15.42 7.31
CA ARG A 14 18.19 14.03 7.17
C ARG A 14 16.84 13.92 6.47
N PHE A 15 16.83 13.46 5.22
CA PHE A 15 15.62 13.10 4.52
C PHE A 15 15.26 11.66 4.92
N GLY A 16 14.24 11.53 5.77
CA GLY A 16 13.47 10.29 5.89
C GLY A 16 12.86 9.94 4.53
N SER A 17 12.50 8.69 4.32
CA SER A 17 12.03 8.07 3.08
C SER A 17 10.97 8.89 2.35
N VAL A 18 11.41 9.85 1.55
CA VAL A 18 10.57 10.61 0.64
C VAL A 18 10.53 9.85 -0.67
N GLY A 19 9.33 9.49 -1.15
CA GLY A 19 9.15 8.78 -2.42
C GLY A 19 9.81 9.54 -3.56
N LEU A 20 11.00 9.06 -3.98
CA LEU A 20 11.73 9.53 -5.16
C LEU A 20 11.10 8.88 -6.39
N ARG A 21 10.58 9.70 -7.32
CA ARG A 21 10.15 9.23 -8.64
C ARG A 21 11.26 9.51 -9.65
N PHE A 22 11.59 8.52 -10.46
CA PHE A 22 12.46 8.68 -11.62
C PHE A 22 11.58 8.98 -12.84
N LEU A 23 11.62 10.22 -13.36
CA LEU A 23 10.66 10.71 -14.36
C LEU A 23 11.11 10.59 -15.81
N ALA A 24 12.41 10.48 -16.08
CA ALA A 24 12.93 10.35 -17.44
C ALA A 24 14.36 9.86 -17.44
N PHE A 25 14.69 9.10 -18.47
CA PHE A 25 16.02 8.62 -18.74
C PHE A 25 16.50 9.22 -20.07
N ALA A 26 17.72 9.67 -20.12
CA ALA A 26 18.32 10.17 -21.35
C ALA A 26 19.76 9.67 -21.47
N TRP A 27 20.10 9.16 -22.66
CA TRP A 27 21.47 8.83 -23.03
C TRP A 27 22.06 9.99 -23.81
N ARG A 28 23.15 10.60 -23.32
CA ARG A 28 23.87 11.64 -24.01
C ARG A 28 25.38 11.47 -23.88
N HIS A 29 26.12 11.46 -24.99
CA HIS A 29 27.60 11.43 -25.03
C HIS A 29 28.24 10.30 -24.19
N GLY A 30 27.63 9.11 -24.16
CA GLY A 30 28.15 7.94 -23.41
C GLY A 30 27.87 7.94 -21.93
N ASP A 31 27.06 8.86 -21.43
CA ASP A 31 26.60 8.91 -20.04
C ASP A 31 25.08 8.78 -19.94
N PHE A 32 24.64 8.15 -18.85
CA PHE A 32 23.24 7.96 -18.54
C PHE A 32 22.77 9.04 -17.55
N TYR A 33 21.68 9.69 -17.88
CA TYR A 33 21.09 10.74 -17.05
C TYR A 33 19.72 10.29 -16.54
N VAL A 34 19.50 10.41 -15.23
CA VAL A 34 18.23 10.09 -14.58
C VAL A 34 17.66 11.38 -14.02
N ARG A 35 16.46 11.74 -14.45
CA ARG A 35 15.69 12.82 -13.84
C ARG A 35 14.99 12.29 -12.59
N VAL A 36 15.30 12.91 -11.46
CA VAL A 36 14.74 12.57 -10.16
C VAL A 36 13.70 13.61 -9.78
N ALA A 37 12.50 13.18 -9.42
CA ALA A 37 11.47 14.05 -8.90
C ALA A 37 11.00 13.59 -7.52
N ILE A 38 10.64 14.55 -6.68
CA ILE A 38 9.92 14.32 -5.43
C ILE A 38 8.50 14.86 -5.66
N ARG A 39 7.50 13.97 -5.64
CA ARG A 39 6.10 14.28 -5.96
C ARG A 39 5.96 14.88 -7.37
N ARG A 40 5.54 16.15 -7.52
CA ARG A 40 5.32 16.85 -8.81
C ARG A 40 6.50 17.74 -9.24
N TYR A 41 7.60 17.78 -8.47
CA TYR A 41 8.73 18.66 -8.75
C TYR A 41 9.95 17.88 -9.19
N VAL A 42 10.55 18.28 -10.33
CA VAL A 42 11.85 17.76 -10.75
C VAL A 42 12.92 18.34 -9.84
N VAL A 43 13.56 17.48 -9.05
CA VAL A 43 14.56 17.88 -8.05
C VAL A 43 15.95 17.96 -8.64
N GLY A 44 16.22 17.25 -9.74
CA GLY A 44 17.50 17.27 -10.39
C GLY A 44 17.68 16.21 -11.46
N THR A 45 18.85 16.24 -12.10
CA THR A 45 19.31 15.22 -13.03
C THR A 45 20.58 14.59 -12.48
N ILE A 46 20.57 13.27 -12.28
CA ILE A 46 21.75 12.51 -11.85
C ILE A 46 22.44 11.95 -13.07
N ARG A 47 23.75 12.20 -13.20
CA ARG A 47 24.60 11.61 -14.24
C ARG A 47 25.22 10.33 -13.69
N LEU A 48 24.93 9.19 -14.32
CA LEU A 48 25.51 7.89 -14.00
C LEU A 48 26.56 7.56 -15.07
N LYS A 49 27.84 7.61 -14.70
CA LYS A 49 28.93 7.30 -15.60
C LYS A 49 29.06 5.78 -15.82
N LYS A 50 29.16 5.35 -17.08
CA LYS A 50 29.51 3.99 -17.51
C LYS A 50 28.56 2.88 -17.03
N MET A 51 27.25 3.01 -17.20
CA MET A 51 26.35 1.87 -17.11
C MET A 51 26.13 1.27 -18.51
N PRO A 52 26.18 -0.07 -18.67
CA PRO A 52 25.92 -0.69 -19.96
C PRO A 52 24.44 -0.52 -20.36
N PRO A 53 24.14 -0.39 -21.69
CA PRO A 53 22.78 -0.17 -22.19
C PRO A 53 21.74 -1.21 -21.74
N THR A 54 22.18 -2.43 -21.42
CA THR A 54 21.35 -3.53 -20.93
C THR A 54 20.70 -3.26 -19.56
N TRP A 55 21.24 -2.31 -18.78
CA TRP A 55 20.65 -1.92 -17.49
C TRP A 55 19.50 -0.94 -17.66
N ALA A 56 19.59 -0.04 -18.65
CA ALA A 56 18.50 0.89 -18.95
C ALA A 56 17.26 0.14 -19.44
N ALA A 57 17.44 -0.83 -20.36
CA ALA A 57 16.36 -1.70 -20.82
C ALA A 57 15.75 -2.53 -19.67
N ARG A 58 16.57 -3.07 -18.76
CA ARG A 58 16.07 -3.80 -17.59
C ARG A 58 15.39 -2.91 -16.54
N LEU A 59 15.72 -1.62 -16.45
CA LEU A 59 15.02 -0.67 -15.57
C LEU A 59 13.72 -0.16 -16.21
N GLU A 60 13.65 -0.11 -17.54
CA GLU A 60 12.42 0.19 -18.28
C GLU A 60 11.49 -1.03 -18.36
N GLU A 61 12.03 -2.26 -18.41
CA GLU A 61 11.28 -3.52 -18.32
C GLU A 61 10.93 -3.91 -16.87
N ALA A 62 11.58 -3.36 -15.85
CA ALA A 62 11.17 -3.51 -14.45
C ALA A 62 9.87 -2.72 -14.21
N THR A 63 8.84 -3.20 -14.84
CA THR A 63 7.45 -3.31 -14.41
C THR A 63 6.89 -2.08 -13.68
N MET A 64 6.67 -1.07 -14.45
CA MET A 64 5.57 -0.17 -14.13
C MET A 64 4.27 -0.86 -14.54
N VAL A 65 3.33 -0.96 -13.63
CA VAL A 65 1.96 -1.34 -14.03
C VAL A 65 1.56 -0.43 -15.19
N ASP A 66 1.13 -1.04 -16.30
CA ASP A 66 0.75 -0.33 -17.51
C ASP A 66 -0.38 0.67 -17.21
N GLU A 67 -0.24 1.90 -17.70
CA GLU A 67 -1.22 2.97 -17.51
C GLU A 67 -2.63 2.56 -17.98
N ALA A 68 -2.73 1.74 -19.02
CA ALA A 68 -4.02 1.23 -19.50
C ALA A 68 -4.64 0.24 -18.51
N GLN A 69 -3.83 -0.61 -17.87
CA GLN A 69 -4.29 -1.51 -16.81
C GLN A 69 -4.69 -0.73 -15.56
N LEU A 70 -3.90 0.27 -15.15
CA LEU A 70 -4.21 1.14 -14.02
C LEU A 70 -5.53 1.89 -14.24
N SER A 71 -5.74 2.44 -15.43
CA SER A 71 -6.99 3.12 -15.81
C SER A 71 -8.20 2.18 -15.78
N LYS A 72 -8.05 0.93 -16.22
CA LYS A 72 -9.12 -0.10 -16.10
C LYS A 72 -9.44 -0.42 -14.65
N ALA A 73 -8.41 -0.54 -13.79
CA ALA A 73 -8.59 -0.79 -12.36
C ALA A 73 -9.32 0.37 -11.67
N VAL A 74 -8.93 1.62 -11.97
CA VAL A 74 -9.63 2.82 -11.49
C VAL A 74 -11.08 2.82 -11.92
N ALA A 75 -11.38 2.53 -13.20
CA ALA A 75 -12.75 2.46 -13.71
C ALA A 75 -13.59 1.37 -13.00
N ALA A 76 -13.00 0.19 -12.75
CA ALA A 76 -13.67 -0.89 -12.03
C ALA A 76 -13.97 -0.50 -10.58
N LEU A 77 -12.99 0.06 -9.85
CA LEU A 77 -13.17 0.54 -8.48
C LEU A 77 -14.20 1.67 -8.40
N THR A 78 -14.20 2.60 -9.37
CA THR A 78 -15.19 3.68 -9.46
C THR A 78 -16.60 3.15 -9.70
N ALA A 79 -16.73 2.03 -10.40
CA ALA A 79 -18.00 1.33 -10.58
C ALA A 79 -18.39 0.42 -9.39
N GLY A 80 -17.70 0.51 -8.25
CA GLY A 80 -17.94 -0.30 -7.05
C GLY A 80 -17.57 -1.77 -7.20
N LYS A 81 -16.75 -2.11 -8.20
CA LYS A 81 -16.34 -3.49 -8.49
C LYS A 81 -14.98 -3.79 -7.84
N PRO A 82 -14.72 -5.06 -7.44
CA PRO A 82 -13.45 -5.46 -6.86
C PRO A 82 -12.33 -5.48 -7.90
N VAL A 83 -11.11 -5.22 -7.43
CA VAL A 83 -9.87 -5.30 -8.20
C VAL A 83 -8.83 -6.05 -7.39
N VAL A 84 -8.05 -6.93 -8.02
CA VAL A 84 -6.84 -7.50 -7.44
C VAL A 84 -5.66 -6.60 -7.77
N PHE A 85 -4.81 -6.33 -6.77
CA PHE A 85 -3.64 -5.45 -6.90
C PHE A 85 -2.51 -5.86 -5.94
N PRO A 86 -1.25 -5.49 -6.27
CA PRO A 86 -0.12 -5.71 -5.38
C PRO A 86 -0.16 -4.77 -4.17
N THR A 87 0.48 -5.21 -3.07
CA THR A 87 0.86 -4.35 -1.93
C THR A 87 2.30 -4.67 -1.54
N ASP A 88 2.88 -3.93 -0.61
CA ASP A 88 4.22 -4.22 -0.06
C ASP A 88 4.31 -5.56 0.69
N THR A 89 3.19 -6.20 1.01
CA THR A 89 3.12 -7.46 1.76
C THR A 89 2.73 -8.66 0.90
N VAL A 90 1.54 -8.64 0.33
CA VAL A 90 0.94 -9.71 -0.50
C VAL A 90 0.01 -9.09 -1.53
N TYR A 91 -0.42 -9.84 -2.53
CA TYR A 91 -1.51 -9.41 -3.40
C TYR A 91 -2.83 -9.36 -2.63
N GLY A 92 -3.54 -8.26 -2.80
CA GLY A 92 -4.85 -8.02 -2.20
C GLY A 92 -5.96 -7.95 -3.23
N ILE A 93 -7.19 -8.21 -2.78
CA ILE A 93 -8.41 -7.83 -3.48
C ILE A 93 -9.07 -6.70 -2.70
N GLY A 94 -9.55 -5.67 -3.38
CA GLY A 94 -10.16 -4.52 -2.72
C GLY A 94 -11.26 -3.87 -3.52
N ILE A 95 -12.09 -3.09 -2.82
CA ILE A 95 -13.14 -2.23 -3.37
C ILE A 95 -13.02 -0.84 -2.79
N ALA A 96 -13.47 0.17 -3.55
CA ALA A 96 -13.49 1.56 -3.08
C ALA A 96 -14.63 1.78 -2.07
N VAL A 97 -14.27 2.21 -0.86
CA VAL A 97 -15.25 2.54 0.18
C VAL A 97 -16.00 3.81 -0.19
N GLY A 98 -17.33 3.80 -0.02
CA GLY A 98 -18.18 4.91 -0.40
C GLY A 98 -18.69 4.87 -1.86
N LEU A 99 -18.10 4.00 -2.69
CA LEU A 99 -18.58 3.69 -4.04
C LEU A 99 -19.22 2.30 -4.10
N ALA A 100 -18.70 1.34 -3.33
CA ALA A 100 -19.33 0.04 -3.12
C ALA A 100 -20.33 0.11 -1.96
N CYS A 101 -21.47 -0.59 -2.10
CA CYS A 101 -22.52 -0.62 -1.07
C CYS A 101 -22.10 -1.48 0.14
N SER A 102 -21.26 -2.49 -0.08
CA SER A 102 -20.86 -3.45 0.95
C SER A 102 -19.51 -4.10 0.60
N PRO A 103 -18.82 -4.69 1.59
CA PRO A 103 -17.54 -5.34 1.38
C PRO A 103 -17.62 -6.77 0.84
N GLU A 104 -18.81 -7.36 0.66
CA GLU A 104 -18.98 -8.77 0.34
C GLU A 104 -18.22 -9.18 -0.93
N ALA A 105 -18.14 -8.30 -1.91
CA ALA A 105 -17.47 -8.57 -3.18
C ALA A 105 -15.97 -8.92 -3.06
N ILE A 106 -15.33 -8.61 -1.93
CA ILE A 106 -13.92 -8.97 -1.69
C ILE A 106 -13.74 -10.28 -0.90
N PHE A 107 -14.82 -10.91 -0.50
CA PHE A 107 -14.79 -12.17 0.26
C PHE A 107 -15.12 -13.38 -0.61
N ILE A 108 -14.50 -13.45 -1.80
CA ILE A 108 -14.66 -14.57 -2.71
C ILE A 108 -14.36 -15.87 -1.97
N ASP A 109 -15.39 -16.70 -1.79
CA ASP A 109 -15.33 -18.01 -1.11
C ASP A 109 -14.69 -17.97 0.29
N LYS A 110 -14.74 -16.80 0.96
CA LYS A 110 -14.25 -16.64 2.34
C LYS A 110 -15.43 -16.51 3.30
N ARG A 111 -15.49 -17.41 4.27
CA ARG A 111 -16.33 -17.22 5.45
C ARG A 111 -15.68 -16.12 6.29
N ARG A 112 -16.22 -14.92 6.19
CA ARG A 112 -15.76 -13.82 7.03
C ARG A 112 -16.27 -14.00 8.46
N ASP A 113 -15.37 -13.80 9.42
CA ASP A 113 -15.73 -13.54 10.81
C ASP A 113 -16.31 -12.11 10.86
N PRO A 114 -17.62 -11.93 11.15
CA PRO A 114 -18.25 -10.61 11.17
C PRO A 114 -17.66 -9.70 12.25
N ASP A 115 -17.03 -10.29 13.27
CA ASP A 115 -16.46 -9.53 14.38
C ASP A 115 -15.11 -8.89 14.05
N LYS A 116 -14.47 -9.27 12.95
CA LYS A 116 -13.20 -8.67 12.52
C LYS A 116 -13.41 -7.44 11.68
N ALA A 117 -12.75 -6.34 12.08
CA ALA A 117 -12.68 -5.13 11.27
C ALA A 117 -12.04 -5.44 9.91
N ILE A 118 -12.60 -4.86 8.84
CA ILE A 118 -12.05 -4.98 7.48
C ILE A 118 -10.88 -4.01 7.35
N PRO A 119 -9.68 -4.46 6.95
CA PRO A 119 -8.59 -3.55 6.70
C PRO A 119 -8.89 -2.61 5.52
N TRP A 120 -8.71 -1.30 5.74
CA TRP A 120 -8.73 -0.29 4.69
C TRP A 120 -7.32 0.16 4.39
N LEU A 121 -6.97 0.14 3.11
CA LEU A 121 -5.75 0.79 2.63
C LEU A 121 -6.06 2.27 2.39
N VAL A 122 -5.23 3.13 2.98
CA VAL A 122 -5.41 4.58 2.96
C VAL A 122 -4.23 5.28 2.29
N GLY A 123 -4.47 6.46 1.72
CA GLY A 123 -3.47 7.19 0.93
C GLY A 123 -2.62 8.17 1.74
N SER A 124 -2.93 8.39 3.03
CA SER A 124 -2.17 9.32 3.87
C SER A 124 -2.32 9.03 5.35
N PRO A 125 -1.36 9.46 6.20
CA PRO A 125 -1.46 9.36 7.66
C PRO A 125 -2.69 10.09 8.24
N ALA A 126 -3.15 11.16 7.58
CA ALA A 126 -4.34 11.92 8.01
C ALA A 126 -5.64 11.08 8.01
N ALA A 127 -5.64 9.95 7.31
CA ALA A 127 -6.75 9.01 7.33
C ALA A 127 -7.03 8.44 8.73
N LEU A 128 -6.02 8.34 9.60
CA LEU A 128 -6.20 7.88 10.97
C LEU A 128 -7.20 8.78 11.72
N THR A 129 -7.00 10.09 11.68
CA THR A 129 -7.92 11.06 12.32
C THR A 129 -9.23 11.21 11.54
N ARG A 130 -9.20 11.04 10.21
CA ARG A 130 -10.40 11.18 9.38
C ARG A 130 -11.42 10.07 9.60
N TYR A 131 -10.95 8.83 9.79
CA TYR A 131 -11.81 7.64 9.90
C TYR A 131 -11.82 7.04 11.29
N GLY A 132 -10.87 7.40 12.16
CA GLY A 132 -10.85 7.01 13.55
C GLY A 132 -11.56 8.03 14.45
N ARG A 133 -12.07 7.55 15.58
CA ARG A 133 -12.64 8.35 16.67
C ARG A 133 -11.85 8.10 17.94
N ASP A 134 -11.65 9.13 18.76
CA ASP A 134 -10.94 9.05 20.04
C ASP A 134 -9.56 8.38 19.91
N VAL A 135 -8.82 8.73 18.86
CA VAL A 135 -7.52 8.10 18.55
C VAL A 135 -6.47 8.53 19.57
N SER A 136 -5.81 7.56 20.19
CA SER A 136 -4.76 7.81 21.19
C SER A 136 -3.50 8.43 20.59
N GLN A 137 -2.72 9.14 21.40
CA GLN A 137 -1.42 9.67 20.99
C GLN A 137 -0.48 8.53 20.55
N LEU A 138 -0.50 7.41 21.24
CA LEU A 138 0.29 6.22 20.88
C LEU A 138 -0.01 5.73 19.46
N ALA A 139 -1.28 5.74 19.02
CA ALA A 139 -1.63 5.37 17.64
C ALA A 139 -1.07 6.38 16.62
N HIS A 140 -1.03 7.67 16.95
CA HIS A 140 -0.38 8.68 16.11
C HIS A 140 1.13 8.48 16.03
N ASP A 141 1.78 8.14 17.13
CA ASP A 141 3.22 7.88 17.20
C ASP A 141 3.57 6.63 16.37
N MET A 142 2.78 5.56 16.46
CA MET A 142 2.91 4.37 15.61
C MET A 142 2.75 4.70 14.12
N VAL A 143 1.79 5.51 13.74
CA VAL A 143 1.61 5.96 12.34
C VAL A 143 2.81 6.76 11.87
N SER A 144 3.31 7.67 12.69
CA SER A 144 4.49 8.47 12.35
C SER A 144 5.74 7.63 12.08
N GLN A 145 5.89 6.51 12.80
CA GLN A 145 7.07 5.64 12.70
C GLN A 145 6.93 4.58 11.60
N PHE A 146 5.73 3.99 11.41
CA PHE A 146 5.56 2.78 10.60
C PHE A 146 4.71 2.96 9.33
N TRP A 147 4.13 4.14 9.08
CA TRP A 147 3.43 4.43 7.83
C TRP A 147 4.22 5.38 6.92
N PRO A 148 4.27 5.08 5.60
CA PRO A 148 3.72 3.91 4.92
C PRO A 148 4.49 2.63 5.25
N GLY A 149 3.75 1.50 5.41
CA GLY A 149 4.39 0.22 5.75
C GLY A 149 3.43 -0.87 6.23
N PRO A 150 3.99 -1.96 6.83
CA PRO A 150 3.24 -3.15 7.16
C PRO A 150 2.57 -3.11 8.54
N LEU A 151 2.12 -1.92 8.99
CA LEU A 151 1.35 -1.75 10.23
C LEU A 151 -0.11 -1.49 9.92
N THR A 152 -0.99 -2.28 10.52
CA THR A 152 -2.44 -2.08 10.54
C THR A 152 -2.88 -1.72 11.97
N LEU A 153 -3.56 -0.59 12.13
CA LEU A 153 -4.13 -0.17 13.41
C LEU A 153 -5.63 -0.39 13.43
N VAL A 154 -6.13 -1.01 14.49
CA VAL A 154 -7.56 -1.08 14.80
C VAL A 154 -7.87 0.06 15.76
N VAL A 155 -8.83 0.90 15.38
CA VAL A 155 -9.29 2.04 16.19
C VAL A 155 -10.81 2.07 16.20
N LYS A 156 -11.42 2.86 17.08
CA LYS A 156 -12.86 3.12 17.04
C LYS A 156 -13.23 3.83 15.73
N ALA A 157 -14.30 3.39 15.07
CA ALA A 157 -14.77 3.96 13.83
C ALA A 157 -15.35 5.37 14.05
N GLY A 158 -14.91 6.32 13.24
CA GLY A 158 -15.50 7.65 13.17
C GLY A 158 -16.81 7.66 12.37
N ASP A 159 -17.54 8.77 12.43
CA ASP A 159 -18.85 8.93 11.80
C ASP A 159 -18.80 8.80 10.25
N ASN A 160 -17.63 9.05 9.67
CA ASN A 160 -17.40 8.93 8.21
C ASN A 160 -17.24 7.47 7.73
N VAL A 161 -17.24 6.48 8.63
CA VAL A 161 -17.13 5.06 8.28
C VAL A 161 -18.54 4.50 8.07
N PRO A 162 -18.88 4.02 6.85
CA PRO A 162 -20.18 3.40 6.62
C PRO A 162 -20.37 2.14 7.46
N GLU A 163 -21.56 1.93 7.97
CA GLU A 163 -21.89 0.83 8.89
C GLU A 163 -21.51 -0.56 8.35
N ALA A 164 -21.78 -0.81 7.06
CA ALA A 164 -21.45 -2.08 6.40
C ALA A 164 -19.95 -2.41 6.40
N PHE A 165 -19.08 -1.45 6.66
CA PHE A 165 -17.63 -1.61 6.67
C PHE A 165 -17.02 -1.59 8.07
N ARG A 166 -17.84 -1.42 9.13
CA ARG A 166 -17.36 -1.46 10.50
C ARG A 166 -17.18 -2.90 10.98
N GLY A 167 -16.22 -3.11 11.84
CA GLY A 167 -16.08 -4.36 12.62
C GLY A 167 -16.90 -4.32 13.89
N ALA A 168 -16.81 -5.39 14.66
CA ALA A 168 -17.44 -5.46 15.99
C ALA A 168 -17.00 -4.29 16.87
N ASN A 169 -17.85 -3.93 17.83
CA ASN A 169 -17.62 -2.83 18.78
C ASN A 169 -17.31 -1.48 18.08
N ASP A 170 -17.88 -1.28 16.90
CA ASP A 170 -17.75 -0.02 16.15
C ASP A 170 -16.28 0.32 15.82
N THR A 171 -15.55 -0.67 15.27
CA THR A 171 -14.13 -0.55 14.97
C THR A 171 -13.83 -0.49 13.48
N ILE A 172 -12.65 0.03 13.15
CA ILE A 172 -12.08 0.04 11.80
C ILE A 172 -10.59 -0.31 11.86
N ALA A 173 -10.10 -1.02 10.85
CA ALA A 173 -8.68 -1.31 10.68
C ALA A 173 -8.11 -0.46 9.55
N LEU A 174 -7.06 0.32 9.82
CA LEU A 174 -6.46 1.24 8.85
C LEU A 174 -4.99 0.89 8.62
N ARG A 175 -4.54 1.01 7.38
CA ARG A 175 -3.14 0.83 6.98
C ARG A 175 -2.79 1.74 5.81
N MET A 176 -1.66 2.43 5.87
CA MET A 176 -1.06 3.07 4.70
C MET A 176 0.04 2.16 4.15
N PRO A 177 -0.17 1.48 3.00
CA PRO A 177 0.81 0.55 2.45
C PRO A 177 1.99 1.29 1.84
N ASN A 178 3.17 0.66 1.83
CA ASN A 178 4.35 1.18 1.14
C ASN A 178 4.44 0.61 -0.28
N ASP A 179 3.42 0.87 -1.09
CA ASP A 179 3.35 0.41 -2.48
C ASP A 179 2.76 1.51 -3.37
N SER A 180 3.51 1.88 -4.41
CA SER A 180 3.14 3.01 -5.27
C SER A 180 1.89 2.74 -6.11
N VAL A 181 1.65 1.48 -6.51
CA VAL A 181 0.49 1.11 -7.34
C VAL A 181 -0.80 1.31 -6.57
N VAL A 182 -0.87 0.77 -5.36
CA VAL A 182 -2.10 0.90 -4.56
C VAL A 182 -2.31 2.34 -4.06
N LEU A 183 -1.25 3.08 -3.75
CA LEU A 183 -1.37 4.50 -3.40
C LEU A 183 -1.88 5.34 -4.57
N GLU A 184 -1.43 5.06 -5.80
CA GLU A 184 -1.93 5.68 -7.02
C GLU A 184 -3.41 5.34 -7.29
N LEU A 185 -3.82 4.08 -7.08
CA LEU A 185 -5.23 3.69 -7.16
C LEU A 185 -6.09 4.50 -6.19
N ILE A 186 -5.67 4.61 -4.92
CA ILE A 186 -6.38 5.36 -3.89
C ILE A 186 -6.46 6.86 -4.26
N GLU A 187 -5.37 7.43 -4.78
CA GLU A 187 -5.33 8.83 -5.20
C GLU A 187 -6.30 9.10 -6.36
N ARG A 188 -6.31 8.23 -7.40
CA ARG A 188 -7.17 8.40 -8.58
C ARG A 188 -8.64 8.13 -8.30
N VAL A 189 -8.93 7.15 -7.47
CA VAL A 189 -10.30 6.82 -7.07
C VAL A 189 -10.86 7.83 -6.07
N GLY A 190 -9.99 8.45 -5.25
CA GLY A 190 -10.36 9.43 -4.23
C GLY A 190 -10.94 8.83 -2.94
N PHE A 191 -10.94 7.50 -2.81
CA PHE A 191 -11.48 6.78 -1.66
C PHE A 191 -10.50 5.71 -1.15
N PRO A 192 -10.52 5.37 0.15
CA PRO A 192 -9.81 4.19 0.67
C PRO A 192 -10.30 2.91 0.03
N LEU A 193 -9.46 1.87 0.06
CA LEU A 193 -9.80 0.55 -0.42
C LEU A 193 -10.00 -0.40 0.75
N ALA A 194 -11.22 -0.90 0.95
CA ALA A 194 -11.47 -2.03 1.84
C ALA A 194 -10.89 -3.30 1.20
N THR A 195 -10.10 -4.09 1.96
CA THR A 195 -9.27 -5.13 1.36
C THR A 195 -9.29 -6.46 2.12
N SER A 196 -9.00 -7.50 1.35
CA SER A 196 -8.63 -8.84 1.85
C SER A 196 -7.43 -9.34 1.05
N SER A 197 -6.76 -10.41 1.48
CA SER A 197 -5.76 -11.09 0.63
C SER A 197 -6.42 -11.75 -0.59
N ALA A 198 -5.73 -11.75 -1.76
CA ALA A 198 -6.27 -12.26 -3.04
C ALA A 198 -6.14 -13.78 -3.16
N ASN A 199 -6.70 -14.55 -2.20
CA ASN A 199 -6.66 -16.01 -2.16
C ASN A 199 -7.97 -16.59 -1.63
N PHE A 200 -8.28 -17.83 -1.98
CA PHE A 200 -9.35 -18.59 -1.33
C PHE A 200 -9.04 -18.84 0.14
N GLN A 201 -10.09 -19.07 0.95
CA GLN A 201 -9.93 -19.34 2.38
C GLN A 201 -9.03 -20.55 2.61
N GLY A 202 -8.04 -20.39 3.53
CA GLY A 202 -7.10 -21.46 3.89
C GLY A 202 -5.93 -21.63 2.91
N LYS A 203 -5.95 -20.97 1.76
CA LYS A 203 -4.81 -20.96 0.84
C LYS A 203 -3.79 -19.89 1.26
N LYS A 204 -2.54 -20.05 0.84
CA LYS A 204 -1.48 -19.06 1.08
C LYS A 204 -1.75 -17.78 0.29
N PRO A 205 -1.59 -16.59 0.88
CA PRO A 205 -1.68 -15.32 0.14
C PRO A 205 -0.62 -15.23 -0.97
N PRO A 206 -0.99 -14.72 -2.18
CA PRO A 206 -0.07 -14.62 -3.31
C PRO A 206 1.03 -13.58 -3.05
N GLN A 207 2.26 -13.91 -3.46
CA GLN A 207 3.41 -13.00 -3.38
C GLN A 207 3.75 -12.39 -4.74
N THR A 208 3.38 -13.06 -5.83
CA THR A 208 3.57 -12.61 -7.21
C THR A 208 2.23 -12.64 -7.95
N LEU A 209 2.16 -12.00 -9.12
CA LEU A 209 1.00 -12.10 -9.99
C LEU A 209 0.74 -13.56 -10.40
N ALA A 210 1.78 -14.33 -10.65
CA ALA A 210 1.70 -15.74 -11.03
C ALA A 210 1.15 -16.65 -9.90
N ASP A 211 1.24 -16.23 -8.64
CA ASP A 211 0.69 -16.98 -7.50
C ASP A 211 -0.82 -16.74 -7.31
N VAL A 212 -1.40 -15.76 -8.00
CA VAL A 212 -2.85 -15.52 -7.94
C VAL A 212 -3.55 -16.68 -8.64
N ASP A 213 -4.37 -17.41 -7.90
CA ASP A 213 -5.11 -18.55 -8.41
C ASP A 213 -5.95 -18.15 -9.64
N PRO A 214 -5.84 -18.81 -10.80
CA PRO A 214 -6.58 -18.47 -12.01
C PRO A 214 -8.11 -18.50 -11.83
N GLU A 215 -8.63 -19.41 -10.99
CA GLU A 215 -10.07 -19.49 -10.69
C GLU A 215 -10.51 -18.31 -9.82
N PHE A 216 -9.62 -17.83 -8.91
CA PHE A 216 -9.85 -16.62 -8.14
C PHE A 216 -9.81 -15.39 -9.06
N ALA A 217 -8.78 -15.28 -9.91
CA ALA A 217 -8.62 -14.19 -10.86
C ALA A 217 -9.80 -14.04 -11.82
N ALA A 218 -10.39 -15.16 -12.28
CA ALA A 218 -11.55 -15.15 -13.18
C ALA A 218 -12.82 -14.57 -12.56
N GLN A 219 -12.88 -14.42 -11.22
CA GLN A 219 -14.05 -13.88 -10.50
C GLN A 219 -14.00 -12.35 -10.32
N VAL A 220 -12.90 -11.71 -10.74
CA VAL A 220 -12.73 -10.26 -10.62
C VAL A 220 -12.55 -9.62 -11.99
N PRO A 221 -13.10 -8.41 -12.22
CA PRO A 221 -13.04 -7.76 -13.52
C PRO A 221 -11.63 -7.32 -13.93
N VAL A 222 -10.76 -7.06 -12.96
CA VAL A 222 -9.39 -6.60 -13.20
C VAL A 222 -8.42 -7.20 -12.19
N VAL A 223 -7.36 -7.79 -12.71
CA VAL A 223 -6.17 -8.20 -11.94
C VAL A 223 -5.03 -7.31 -12.39
N LEU A 224 -4.58 -6.46 -11.49
CA LEU A 224 -3.47 -5.55 -11.70
C LEU A 224 -2.22 -6.18 -11.09
N GLY A 225 -1.12 -6.20 -11.80
CA GLY A 225 0.10 -6.78 -11.26
C GLY A 225 1.36 -6.29 -11.94
N ASP A 226 2.46 -6.57 -11.29
CA ASP A 226 3.82 -6.38 -11.76
C ASP A 226 4.63 -7.67 -11.48
N ASP A 227 5.85 -7.76 -11.98
CA ASP A 227 6.71 -8.94 -11.77
C ASP A 227 7.55 -8.84 -10.48
N VAL A 228 7.21 -7.90 -9.57
CA VAL A 228 7.96 -7.70 -8.32
C VAL A 228 7.42 -8.63 -7.23
N PRO A 229 8.22 -9.55 -6.68
CA PRO A 229 7.81 -10.39 -5.56
C PRO A 229 7.55 -9.55 -4.30
N ARG A 230 6.46 -9.86 -3.60
CA ARG A 230 6.08 -9.22 -2.33
C ARG A 230 6.76 -9.94 -1.15
N SER A 231 6.82 -9.28 0.00
CA SER A 231 7.46 -9.85 1.21
C SER A 231 6.88 -11.21 1.63
N GLY A 232 5.61 -11.46 1.30
CA GLY A 232 4.87 -12.67 1.69
C GLY A 232 4.48 -12.70 3.16
N VAL A 233 4.85 -11.67 3.94
CA VAL A 233 4.52 -11.56 5.35
C VAL A 233 3.42 -10.53 5.51
N SER A 234 2.29 -10.93 6.07
CA SER A 234 1.15 -10.03 6.32
C SER A 234 1.51 -8.90 7.28
N SER A 235 0.76 -7.80 7.25
CA SER A 235 0.94 -6.68 8.19
C SER A 235 0.75 -7.13 9.64
N THR A 236 1.46 -6.50 10.57
CA THR A 236 1.18 -6.60 12.00
C THR A 236 -0.07 -5.80 12.30
N ILE A 237 -0.97 -6.35 13.14
CA ILE A 237 -2.20 -5.69 13.54
C ILE A 237 -2.12 -5.35 15.03
N VAL A 238 -2.30 -4.07 15.34
CA VAL A 238 -2.33 -3.56 16.72
C VAL A 238 -3.71 -2.98 17.01
N ASP A 239 -4.30 -3.37 18.11
CA ASP A 239 -5.53 -2.78 18.64
C ASP A 239 -5.20 -1.56 19.49
N CYS A 240 -5.73 -0.43 19.09
CA CYS A 240 -5.62 0.85 19.77
C CYS A 240 -6.98 1.40 20.21
N THR A 241 -7.98 0.53 20.40
CA THR A 241 -9.33 0.92 20.84
C THR A 241 -9.44 1.13 22.33
N HIS A 242 -8.46 0.66 23.10
CA HIS A 242 -8.38 0.71 24.56
C HIS A 242 -7.23 1.59 25.03
N GLU A 243 -7.18 1.88 26.31
CA GLU A 243 -6.13 2.66 26.95
C GLU A 243 -4.73 2.04 26.73
N HIS A 244 -4.65 0.69 26.79
CA HIS A 244 -3.44 -0.06 26.47
C HIS A 244 -3.61 -0.76 25.12
N SER A 245 -2.69 -0.45 24.21
CA SER A 245 -2.66 -1.10 22.90
C SER A 245 -2.06 -2.51 23.01
N HIS A 246 -2.55 -3.43 22.18
CA HIS A 246 -2.02 -4.81 22.15
C HIS A 246 -1.97 -5.37 20.71
N ILE A 247 -1.03 -6.27 20.49
CA ILE A 247 -0.83 -6.89 19.17
C ILE A 247 -1.86 -8.00 18.99
N LEU A 248 -2.81 -7.82 18.06
CA LEU A 248 -3.79 -8.84 17.67
C LEU A 248 -3.19 -9.91 16.76
N ARG A 249 -2.21 -9.53 15.94
CA ARG A 249 -1.51 -10.42 15.01
C ARG A 249 -0.10 -9.92 14.80
N VAL A 250 0.88 -10.77 15.07
CA VAL A 250 2.27 -10.54 14.66
C VAL A 250 2.39 -10.81 13.15
N GLY A 251 2.97 -9.88 12.43
CA GLY A 251 3.23 -9.95 11.00
C GLY A 251 4.67 -9.53 10.70
N ALA A 252 4.83 -8.61 9.74
CA ALA A 252 6.14 -8.11 9.34
C ALA A 252 6.85 -7.27 10.43
N LEU A 253 6.10 -6.68 11.36
CA LEU A 253 6.64 -6.02 12.54
C LEU A 253 6.49 -6.95 13.75
N THR A 254 7.52 -7.03 14.58
CA THR A 254 7.59 -7.84 15.80
C THR A 254 7.33 -7.00 17.04
N ALA A 255 7.19 -7.61 18.22
CA ALA A 255 7.07 -6.86 19.47
C ALA A 255 8.30 -5.98 19.76
N ASP A 256 9.46 -6.38 19.26
CA ASP A 256 10.71 -5.63 19.43
C ASP A 256 10.69 -4.27 18.71
N ASP A 257 9.97 -4.18 17.59
CA ASP A 257 9.83 -2.94 16.83
C ASP A 257 9.01 -1.87 17.59
N PHE A 258 8.21 -2.28 18.58
CA PHE A 258 7.35 -1.40 19.38
C PHE A 258 7.90 -1.07 20.77
N LYS A 259 9.10 -1.56 21.12
CA LYS A 259 9.64 -1.42 22.50
C LYS A 259 9.78 0.01 23.01
N GLU A 260 10.00 0.97 22.10
CA GLU A 260 10.11 2.38 22.47
C GLU A 260 8.76 3.08 22.57
N LEU A 261 7.68 2.43 22.15
CA LEU A 261 6.32 2.96 22.08
C LEU A 261 5.38 2.30 23.11
N LEU A 262 5.60 1.06 23.45
CA LEU A 262 4.84 0.26 24.41
C LEU A 262 5.61 0.06 25.71
#